data_05f00b3bafde1777f60d2510b051b654
#
_entry.id   05f00b3bafde1777f60d2510b051b654
#
_cell.length_a   1.000
_cell.length_b   1.000
_cell.length_c   1.000
_cell.angle_alpha   90.00
_cell.angle_beta   90.00
_cell.angle_gamma   90.00
#
_symmetry.space_group_name_H-M   'P 1'
#
loop_
_entity.id
_entity.type
_entity.pdbx_description
1 polymer ?
#
loop_
_entity_poly.entity_id
_entity_poly.type
_entity_poly.pdbx_seq_one_letter_code
_entity_poly.pdbx_strand_id
1 'polypeptide(L)'
;GINKAAKSFLNEPDKLYDNSAFYKKYTALPENFSNRVTSLAESLTFEIYTDYEKAGALESYFKNSELYTYSLITGDVPQGEEFVSYFIKSKRGYCVYFATAMATMARSLGIPSRMVSGYGMVNSGNNYWVSRESFAHAWVECYIRGLGWVSFDPTPAQPYTDFKETLIIDTEHN
;
A
#
# COMPACT_ATOMS: atom_id res chain seq x y z
N GLY A 1 -8.77 -18.70 -8.49
CA GLY A 1 -10.12 -18.44 -8.01
C GLY A 1 -10.26 -18.78 -6.54
N ILE A 2 -10.95 -17.93 -5.77
CA ILE A 2 -11.27 -18.15 -4.35
C ILE A 2 -12.04 -19.48 -4.25
N ASN A 3 -11.53 -20.40 -3.42
CA ASN A 3 -12.19 -21.71 -3.29
C ASN A 3 -13.56 -21.59 -2.59
N LYS A 4 -14.38 -22.64 -2.68
CA LYS A 4 -15.75 -22.67 -2.13
C LYS A 4 -15.80 -22.39 -0.61
N ALA A 5 -14.75 -22.76 0.14
CA ALA A 5 -14.64 -22.50 1.57
C ALA A 5 -14.43 -21.00 1.86
N ALA A 6 -13.58 -20.31 1.09
CA ALA A 6 -13.40 -18.86 1.22
C ALA A 6 -14.68 -18.07 0.91
N LYS A 7 -15.52 -18.55 -0.03
CA LYS A 7 -16.82 -17.93 -0.31
C LYS A 7 -17.81 -18.03 0.85
N SER A 8 -17.73 -19.04 1.71
CA SER A 8 -18.62 -19.14 2.87
C SER A 8 -18.27 -18.12 3.95
N PHE A 9 -16.98 -17.79 4.15
CA PHE A 9 -16.56 -16.76 5.09
C PHE A 9 -16.99 -15.35 4.69
N LEU A 10 -17.14 -15.07 3.39
CA LEU A 10 -17.58 -13.76 2.90
C LEU A 10 -19.06 -13.45 3.21
N ASN A 11 -19.84 -14.46 3.59
CA ASN A 11 -21.26 -14.30 3.94
C ASN A 11 -21.53 -14.26 5.45
N GLU A 12 -20.50 -14.47 6.30
CA GLU A 12 -20.64 -14.34 7.74
C GLU A 12 -20.74 -12.86 8.16
N PRO A 13 -21.54 -12.54 9.20
CA PRO A 13 -21.61 -11.18 9.73
C PRO A 13 -20.23 -10.73 10.22
N ASP A 14 -19.70 -9.68 9.63
CA ASP A 14 -18.44 -9.06 10.04
C ASP A 14 -18.75 -7.83 10.89
N LYS A 15 -18.64 -7.97 12.21
CA LYS A 15 -18.99 -6.92 13.18
C LYS A 15 -18.21 -5.63 12.99
N LEU A 16 -16.97 -5.69 12.49
CA LEU A 16 -16.18 -4.49 12.20
C LEU A 16 -16.61 -3.85 10.88
N TYR A 17 -16.80 -4.65 9.84
CA TYR A 17 -17.25 -4.15 8.54
C TYR A 17 -18.64 -3.53 8.61
N ASP A 18 -19.53 -4.15 9.39
CA ASP A 18 -20.90 -3.67 9.58
C ASP A 18 -20.97 -2.49 10.59
N ASN A 19 -19.84 -2.11 11.22
CA ASN A 19 -19.74 -0.96 12.12
C ASN A 19 -19.61 0.34 11.31
N SER A 20 -20.66 1.16 11.31
CA SER A 20 -20.66 2.42 10.56
C SER A 20 -19.54 3.41 10.96
N ALA A 21 -19.13 3.44 12.22
CA ALA A 21 -18.05 4.29 12.71
C ALA A 21 -16.68 3.80 12.19
N PHE A 22 -16.45 2.49 12.21
CA PHE A 22 -15.25 1.88 11.63
C PHE A 22 -15.17 2.16 10.14
N TYR A 23 -16.23 1.85 9.40
CA TYR A 23 -16.29 2.08 7.95
C TYR A 23 -16.02 3.54 7.61
N LYS A 24 -16.74 4.47 8.24
CA LYS A 24 -16.57 5.91 8.04
C LYS A 24 -15.14 6.38 8.30
N LYS A 25 -14.50 5.86 9.36
CA LYS A 25 -13.12 6.21 9.71
C LYS A 25 -12.12 5.79 8.63
N TYR A 26 -12.23 4.56 8.15
CA TYR A 26 -11.23 3.97 7.26
C TYR A 26 -11.51 4.12 5.77
N THR A 27 -12.67 4.72 5.41
CA THR A 27 -12.97 5.17 4.04
C THR A 27 -12.96 6.70 3.91
N ALA A 28 -12.63 7.43 4.98
CA ALA A 28 -12.55 8.88 4.93
C ALA A 28 -11.46 9.35 3.93
N LEU A 29 -11.83 10.32 3.11
CA LEU A 29 -10.94 10.97 2.15
C LEU A 29 -10.71 12.44 2.56
N PRO A 30 -9.60 13.07 2.16
CA PRO A 30 -9.42 14.51 2.28
C PRO A 30 -10.55 15.27 1.57
N GLU A 31 -10.93 16.46 2.09
CA GLU A 31 -11.99 17.27 1.49
C GLU A 31 -11.72 17.67 0.03
N ASN A 32 -10.45 17.86 -0.31
CA ASN A 32 -10.00 18.23 -1.66
C ASN A 32 -9.53 17.01 -2.48
N PHE A 33 -9.92 15.78 -2.12
CA PHE A 33 -9.51 14.59 -2.87
C PHE A 33 -10.03 14.64 -4.30
N SER A 34 -9.14 14.32 -5.23
CA SER A 34 -9.39 14.55 -6.65
C SER A 34 -10.32 13.49 -7.27
N ASN A 35 -11.40 13.91 -7.91
CA ASN A 35 -12.27 13.04 -8.69
C ASN A 35 -11.51 12.30 -9.81
N ARG A 36 -10.41 12.85 -10.34
CA ARG A 36 -9.56 12.16 -11.34
C ARG A 36 -8.88 10.93 -10.74
N VAL A 37 -8.47 11.00 -9.47
CA VAL A 37 -7.89 9.86 -8.77
C VAL A 37 -8.94 8.79 -8.54
N THR A 38 -10.15 9.18 -8.15
CA THR A 38 -11.29 8.25 -8.02
C THR A 38 -11.59 7.57 -9.36
N SER A 39 -11.73 8.33 -10.44
CA SER A 39 -12.00 7.76 -11.78
C SER A 39 -10.88 6.83 -12.25
N LEU A 40 -9.63 7.13 -11.91
CA LEU A 40 -8.52 6.23 -12.20
C LEU A 40 -8.67 4.91 -11.41
N ALA A 41 -8.97 4.97 -10.10
CA ALA A 41 -9.19 3.79 -9.28
C ALA A 41 -10.35 2.94 -9.83
N GLU A 42 -11.45 3.56 -10.20
CA GLU A 42 -12.61 2.90 -10.83
C GLU A 42 -12.22 2.22 -12.15
N SER A 43 -11.45 2.90 -13.00
CA SER A 43 -11.01 2.33 -14.28
C SER A 43 -10.08 1.13 -14.12
N LEU A 44 -9.18 1.18 -13.13
CA LEU A 44 -8.25 0.07 -12.83
C LEU A 44 -8.96 -1.15 -12.25
N THR A 45 -10.13 -0.96 -11.67
CA THR A 45 -10.91 -2.00 -11.01
C THR A 45 -12.22 -2.31 -11.75
N PHE A 46 -12.35 -1.83 -12.98
CA PHE A 46 -13.51 -2.12 -13.81
C PHE A 46 -13.68 -3.62 -14.02
N GLU A 47 -14.92 -4.12 -13.88
CA GLU A 47 -15.27 -5.56 -13.92
C GLU A 47 -14.59 -6.44 -12.85
N ILE A 48 -13.98 -5.84 -11.81
CA ILE A 48 -13.48 -6.56 -10.64
C ILE A 48 -14.53 -6.44 -9.51
N TYR A 49 -14.96 -7.58 -8.98
CA TYR A 49 -16.12 -7.62 -8.10
C TYR A 49 -15.78 -7.73 -6.62
N THR A 50 -14.61 -8.26 -6.25
CA THR A 50 -14.24 -8.42 -4.84
C THR A 50 -13.26 -7.35 -4.37
N ASP A 51 -13.40 -6.89 -3.12
CA ASP A 51 -12.52 -5.89 -2.53
C ASP A 51 -11.06 -6.36 -2.50
N TYR A 52 -10.83 -7.66 -2.30
CA TYR A 52 -9.49 -8.25 -2.33
C TYR A 52 -8.84 -8.11 -3.71
N GLU A 53 -9.57 -8.46 -4.77
CA GLU A 53 -9.05 -8.37 -6.15
C GLU A 53 -8.88 -6.90 -6.58
N LYS A 54 -9.77 -5.99 -6.16
CA LYS A 54 -9.62 -4.55 -6.39
C LYS A 54 -8.37 -4.02 -5.75
N ALA A 55 -8.12 -4.36 -4.47
CA ALA A 55 -6.90 -3.97 -3.77
C ALA A 55 -5.65 -4.53 -4.47
N GLY A 56 -5.68 -5.80 -4.92
CA GLY A 56 -4.61 -6.41 -5.70
C GLY A 56 -4.37 -5.73 -7.05
N ALA A 57 -5.42 -5.25 -7.72
CA ALA A 57 -5.29 -4.49 -8.97
C ALA A 57 -4.61 -3.13 -8.73
N LEU A 58 -4.97 -2.41 -7.66
CA LEU A 58 -4.31 -1.18 -7.27
C LEU A 58 -2.84 -1.40 -6.91
N GLU A 59 -2.52 -2.44 -6.14
CA GLU A 59 -1.14 -2.84 -5.84
C GLU A 59 -0.36 -3.10 -7.13
N SER A 60 -0.91 -3.90 -8.03
CA SER A 60 -0.28 -4.26 -9.30
C SER A 60 -0.05 -3.06 -10.20
N TYR A 61 -0.97 -2.10 -10.22
CA TYR A 61 -0.83 -0.88 -10.98
C TYR A 61 0.42 -0.09 -10.59
N PHE A 62 0.69 0.06 -9.31
CA PHE A 62 1.87 0.77 -8.83
C PHE A 62 3.13 -0.07 -8.90
N LYS A 63 3.06 -1.33 -8.52
CA LYS A 63 4.20 -2.24 -8.36
C LYS A 63 4.79 -2.71 -9.68
N ASN A 64 3.93 -3.01 -10.65
CA ASN A 64 4.33 -3.56 -11.93
C ASN A 64 4.28 -2.51 -13.07
N SER A 65 4.04 -1.24 -12.71
CA SER A 65 3.98 -0.18 -13.70
C SER A 65 5.37 0.36 -14.00
N GLU A 66 5.84 0.21 -15.22
CA GLU A 66 7.04 0.88 -15.71
C GLU A 66 6.90 2.41 -15.72
N LEU A 67 5.70 2.90 -15.40
CA LEU A 67 5.40 4.32 -15.37
C LEU A 67 5.95 5.02 -14.12
N TYR A 68 6.20 4.28 -13.03
CA TYR A 68 6.59 4.86 -11.74
C TYR A 68 8.06 4.63 -11.43
N THR A 69 8.71 5.68 -10.94
CA THR A 69 10.11 5.63 -10.51
C THR A 69 10.18 5.77 -8.99
N TYR A 70 10.79 4.81 -8.32
CA TYR A 70 11.14 4.99 -6.92
C TYR A 70 12.26 6.01 -6.77
N SER A 71 12.07 6.99 -5.89
CA SER A 71 13.06 8.04 -5.64
C SER A 71 12.84 8.66 -4.26
N LEU A 72 13.91 8.79 -3.50
CA LEU A 72 13.91 9.58 -2.26
C LEU A 72 13.98 11.08 -2.54
N ILE A 73 14.39 11.46 -3.75
CA ILE A 73 14.40 12.85 -4.21
C ILE A 73 13.10 13.09 -4.97
N THR A 74 12.17 13.74 -4.30
CA THR A 74 10.87 14.14 -4.86
C THR A 74 10.82 15.66 -4.95
N GLY A 75 10.11 16.20 -5.91
CA GLY A 75 9.82 17.63 -5.90
C GLY A 75 8.82 17.98 -4.79
N ASP A 76 8.74 19.29 -4.47
CA ASP A 76 7.71 19.78 -3.56
C ASP A 76 6.33 19.70 -4.22
N VAL A 77 5.32 19.36 -3.43
CA VAL A 77 3.93 19.42 -3.90
C VAL A 77 3.56 20.88 -4.08
N PRO A 78 3.14 21.31 -5.28
CA PRO A 78 2.74 22.69 -5.51
C PRO A 78 1.63 23.13 -4.56
N GLN A 79 1.66 24.39 -4.16
CA GLN A 79 0.63 24.94 -3.28
C GLN A 79 -0.76 24.77 -3.89
N GLY A 80 -1.68 24.16 -3.15
CA GLY A 80 -3.06 23.91 -3.59
C GLY A 80 -3.25 22.63 -4.45
N GLU A 81 -2.19 21.92 -4.80
CA GLU A 81 -2.33 20.62 -5.46
C GLU A 81 -2.51 19.51 -4.40
N GLU A 82 -3.45 18.59 -4.65
CA GLU A 82 -3.67 17.45 -3.80
C GLU A 82 -2.54 16.42 -3.99
N PHE A 83 -2.04 15.87 -2.86
CA PHE A 83 -0.83 15.05 -2.83
C PHE A 83 -0.86 13.84 -3.78
N VAL A 84 -1.97 13.09 -3.80
CA VAL A 84 -2.07 11.88 -4.63
C VAL A 84 -2.16 12.24 -6.10
N SER A 85 -2.88 13.31 -6.44
CA SER A 85 -2.93 13.86 -7.80
C SER A 85 -1.55 14.25 -8.31
N TYR A 86 -0.77 14.93 -7.45
CA TYR A 86 0.61 15.28 -7.76
C TYR A 86 1.47 14.04 -8.00
N PHE A 87 1.39 13.04 -7.10
CA PHE A 87 2.16 11.80 -7.23
C PHE A 87 1.82 11.04 -8.51
N ILE A 88 0.53 10.87 -8.82
CA ILE A 88 0.09 10.18 -10.05
C ILE A 88 0.59 10.89 -11.30
N LYS A 89 0.69 12.22 -11.27
CA LYS A 89 1.19 13.05 -12.38
C LYS A 89 2.73 13.02 -12.48
N SER A 90 3.43 13.19 -11.36
CA SER A 90 4.90 13.20 -11.29
C SER A 90 5.52 11.83 -11.47
N LYS A 91 4.78 10.76 -11.11
CA LYS A 91 5.17 9.35 -11.21
C LYS A 91 6.48 9.03 -10.47
N ARG A 92 6.83 9.83 -9.49
CA ARG A 92 8.07 9.72 -8.73
C ARG A 92 7.80 9.87 -7.24
N GLY A 93 8.28 8.91 -6.45
CA GLY A 93 8.11 8.90 -5.00
C GLY A 93 8.82 7.74 -4.34
N TYR A 94 8.70 7.63 -3.02
CA TYR A 94 9.18 6.52 -2.22
C TYR A 94 8.00 5.83 -1.53
N CYS A 95 8.24 4.78 -0.74
CA CYS A 95 7.21 3.89 -0.19
C CYS A 95 5.97 4.62 0.40
N VAL A 96 6.17 5.76 1.10
CA VAL A 96 5.06 6.56 1.65
C VAL A 96 4.15 7.11 0.55
N TYR A 97 4.70 7.52 -0.60
CA TYR A 97 3.92 8.03 -1.73
C TYR A 97 3.03 6.93 -2.32
N PHE A 98 3.60 5.78 -2.56
CA PHE A 98 2.90 4.61 -3.10
C PHE A 98 1.82 4.12 -2.13
N ALA A 99 2.17 3.97 -0.84
CA ALA A 99 1.23 3.52 0.18
C ALA A 99 0.08 4.52 0.38
N THR A 100 0.37 5.83 0.42
CA THR A 100 -0.68 6.86 0.55
C THR A 100 -1.61 6.85 -0.65
N ALA A 101 -1.06 6.78 -1.87
CA ALA A 101 -1.87 6.75 -3.08
C ALA A 101 -2.77 5.51 -3.13
N MET A 102 -2.23 4.33 -2.90
CA MET A 102 -3.03 3.10 -2.89
C MET A 102 -4.10 3.12 -1.79
N ALA A 103 -3.76 3.54 -0.56
CA ALA A 103 -4.72 3.59 0.53
C ALA A 103 -5.89 4.54 0.22
N THR A 104 -5.62 5.74 -0.31
CA THR A 104 -6.68 6.70 -0.65
C THR A 104 -7.50 6.27 -1.87
N MET A 105 -6.87 5.63 -2.86
CA MET A 105 -7.61 5.02 -3.99
C MET A 105 -8.52 3.88 -3.52
N ALA A 106 -8.05 3.00 -2.62
CA ALA A 106 -8.89 1.97 -2.03
C ALA A 106 -10.08 2.57 -1.27
N ARG A 107 -9.86 3.65 -0.49
CA ARG A 107 -10.93 4.39 0.20
C ARG A 107 -11.95 4.97 -0.76
N SER A 108 -11.53 5.51 -1.90
CA SER A 108 -12.44 6.07 -2.91
C SER A 108 -13.33 5.01 -3.56
N LEU A 109 -12.90 3.75 -3.53
CA LEU A 109 -13.70 2.58 -3.93
C LEU A 109 -14.57 2.00 -2.80
N GLY A 110 -14.57 2.63 -1.62
CA GLY A 110 -15.29 2.15 -0.45
C GLY A 110 -14.60 1.01 0.31
N ILE A 111 -13.33 0.72 0.03
CA ILE A 111 -12.55 -0.30 0.73
C ILE A 111 -11.87 0.34 1.94
N PRO A 112 -12.22 -0.05 3.20
CA PRO A 112 -11.56 0.48 4.38
C PRO A 112 -10.07 0.18 4.34
N SER A 113 -9.24 1.20 4.44
CA SER A 113 -7.80 1.06 4.28
C SER A 113 -6.99 2.02 5.15
N ARG A 114 -5.74 1.65 5.41
CA ARG A 114 -4.78 2.46 6.16
C ARG A 114 -3.37 2.27 5.63
N MET A 115 -2.58 3.34 5.69
CA MET A 115 -1.14 3.24 5.55
C MET A 115 -0.56 2.74 6.86
N VAL A 116 0.41 1.83 6.76
CA VAL A 116 1.18 1.28 7.88
C VAL A 116 2.64 1.55 7.62
N SER A 117 3.39 1.87 8.66
CA SER A 117 4.84 2.01 8.61
C SER A 117 5.51 1.11 9.64
N GLY A 118 6.69 0.63 9.30
CA GLY A 118 7.46 -0.26 10.15
C GLY A 118 8.88 -0.44 9.63
N TYR A 119 9.55 -1.45 10.14
CA TYR A 119 10.92 -1.77 9.76
C TYR A 119 10.98 -3.21 9.27
N GLY A 120 11.61 -3.41 8.12
CA GLY A 120 11.98 -4.75 7.66
C GLY A 120 12.94 -5.42 8.65
N MET A 121 12.94 -6.72 8.65
CA MET A 121 13.90 -7.51 9.43
C MET A 121 14.59 -8.52 8.51
N VAL A 122 15.91 -8.67 8.69
CA VAL A 122 16.73 -9.64 7.96
C VAL A 122 17.26 -10.67 8.95
N ASN A 123 17.18 -11.95 8.58
CA ASN A 123 17.81 -13.01 9.38
C ASN A 123 19.33 -12.96 9.16
N SER A 124 20.07 -12.62 10.22
CA SER A 124 21.54 -12.52 10.20
C SER A 124 22.22 -13.87 10.44
N GLY A 125 21.50 -14.98 10.51
CA GLY A 125 21.98 -16.28 10.94
C GLY A 125 21.85 -16.47 12.46
N ASN A 126 22.15 -17.67 12.96
CA ASN A 126 22.11 -18.00 14.39
C ASN A 126 20.80 -17.62 15.13
N ASN A 127 19.67 -17.65 14.44
CA ASN A 127 18.34 -17.25 14.96
C ASN A 127 18.20 -15.78 15.39
N TYR A 128 19.07 -14.88 14.94
CA TYR A 128 18.93 -13.45 15.16
C TYR A 128 18.30 -12.75 13.97
N TRP A 129 17.36 -11.85 14.26
CA TRP A 129 16.75 -10.94 13.29
C TRP A 129 17.25 -9.53 13.55
N VAL A 130 17.78 -8.90 12.51
CA VAL A 130 18.32 -7.53 12.59
C VAL A 130 17.38 -6.60 11.84
N SER A 131 17.06 -5.48 12.46
CA SER A 131 16.38 -4.35 11.84
C SER A 131 17.24 -3.09 11.96
N ARG A 132 17.20 -2.24 10.95
CA ARG A 132 17.95 -0.96 10.89
C ARG A 132 16.99 0.14 10.44
N GLU A 133 17.35 1.40 10.70
CA GLU A 133 16.61 2.57 10.23
C GLU A 133 16.48 2.60 8.70
N SER A 134 17.52 2.13 7.99
CA SER A 134 17.49 1.99 6.53
C SER A 134 16.45 0.99 6.00
N PHE A 135 15.88 0.16 6.88
CA PHE A 135 14.82 -0.80 6.55
C PHE A 135 13.42 -0.24 6.84
N ALA A 136 13.32 1.07 7.13
CA ALA A 136 12.03 1.73 7.26
C ALA A 136 11.23 1.59 5.97
N HIS A 137 9.98 1.16 6.11
CA HIS A 137 9.09 0.91 4.99
C HIS A 137 7.65 1.30 5.32
N ALA A 138 6.89 1.62 4.27
CA ALA A 138 5.46 1.88 4.38
C ALA A 138 4.70 1.01 3.37
N TRP A 139 3.58 0.46 3.83
CA TRP A 139 2.68 -0.37 3.02
C TRP A 139 1.22 -0.05 3.34
N VAL A 140 0.30 -0.76 2.73
CA VAL A 140 -1.14 -0.58 2.92
C VAL A 140 -1.75 -1.82 3.55
N GLU A 141 -2.68 -1.61 4.46
CA GLU A 141 -3.60 -2.64 4.88
C GLU A 141 -5.02 -2.26 4.45
N CYS A 142 -5.67 -3.15 3.72
CA CYS A 142 -7.09 -3.07 3.37
C CYS A 142 -7.88 -4.04 4.23
N TYR A 143 -9.01 -3.59 4.77
CA TYR A 143 -9.90 -4.47 5.51
C TYR A 143 -10.84 -5.18 4.53
N ILE A 144 -10.63 -6.46 4.41
CA ILE A 144 -11.40 -7.33 3.51
C ILE A 144 -12.43 -8.09 4.33
N ARG A 145 -13.69 -7.97 3.96
CA ARG A 145 -14.78 -8.68 4.64
C ARG A 145 -14.47 -10.17 4.77
N GLY A 146 -14.59 -10.71 5.99
CA GLY A 146 -14.32 -12.11 6.30
C GLY A 146 -12.84 -12.50 6.38
N LEU A 147 -11.90 -11.62 6.02
CA LEU A 147 -10.45 -11.84 6.13
C LEU A 147 -9.78 -10.90 7.14
N GLY A 148 -10.41 -9.76 7.45
CA GLY A 148 -9.80 -8.74 8.29
C GLY A 148 -8.80 -7.87 7.54
N TRP A 149 -7.79 -7.34 8.24
CA TRP A 149 -6.74 -6.53 7.65
C TRP A 149 -5.77 -7.39 6.84
N VAL A 150 -5.67 -7.09 5.54
CA VAL A 150 -4.78 -7.76 4.59
C VAL A 150 -3.77 -6.76 4.08
N SER A 151 -2.49 -7.14 4.11
CA SER A 151 -1.37 -6.28 3.68
C SER A 151 -1.17 -6.34 2.18
N PHE A 152 -0.92 -5.16 1.59
CA PHE A 152 -0.55 -4.94 0.19
C PHE A 152 0.64 -3.97 0.15
N ASP A 153 1.64 -4.27 -0.65
CA ASP A 153 2.80 -3.40 -0.83
C ASP A 153 2.88 -2.87 -2.26
N PRO A 154 2.41 -1.64 -2.52
CA PRO A 154 2.40 -1.06 -3.85
C PRO A 154 3.77 -0.55 -4.31
N THR A 155 4.80 -0.65 -3.47
CA THR A 155 6.13 -0.13 -3.81
C THR A 155 6.78 -0.99 -4.89
N PRO A 156 7.25 -0.42 -6.02
CA PRO A 156 7.99 -1.15 -7.02
C PRO A 156 9.24 -1.80 -6.41
N ALA A 157 9.61 -2.96 -6.92
CA ALA A 157 10.86 -3.60 -6.52
C ALA A 157 12.03 -2.62 -6.72
N GLN A 158 12.76 -2.36 -5.64
CA GLN A 158 13.98 -1.58 -5.74
C GLN A 158 15.06 -2.43 -6.43
N PRO A 159 15.94 -1.85 -7.28
CA PRO A 159 17.17 -2.55 -7.61
C PRO A 159 17.81 -2.92 -6.27
N TYR A 160 17.96 -4.21 -6.06
CA TYR A 160 18.44 -4.80 -4.83
C TYR A 160 19.81 -4.19 -4.50
N THR A 161 19.87 -3.21 -3.62
CA THR A 161 21.08 -2.92 -2.87
C THR A 161 21.20 -4.08 -1.91
N ASP A 162 22.16 -4.95 -2.18
CA ASP A 162 22.31 -6.23 -1.52
C ASP A 162 22.42 -6.01 0.00
N PHE A 163 21.36 -6.36 0.74
CA PHE A 163 21.39 -6.28 2.21
C PHE A 163 22.55 -7.09 2.80
N LYS A 164 23.13 -8.01 2.03
CA LYS A 164 24.33 -8.75 2.42
C LYS A 164 25.59 -7.87 2.40
N GLU A 165 25.77 -6.97 1.42
CA GLU A 165 26.96 -6.09 1.38
C GLU A 165 26.95 -5.09 2.55
N THR A 166 25.76 -4.59 2.96
CA THR A 166 25.68 -3.68 4.11
C THR A 166 25.99 -4.38 5.45
N LEU A 167 25.81 -5.70 5.54
CA LEU A 167 26.17 -6.48 6.73
C LEU A 167 27.67 -6.79 6.81
N ILE A 168 28.39 -6.83 5.68
CA ILE A 168 29.81 -7.15 5.63
C ILE A 168 30.68 -5.96 6.05
N ILE A 169 30.25 -4.73 5.80
CA ILE A 169 31.03 -3.51 6.11
C ILE A 169 31.13 -3.27 7.63
N ASP A 170 30.18 -3.71 8.44
CA ASP A 170 30.21 -3.49 9.90
C ASP A 170 31.01 -4.57 10.68
N THR A 171 31.46 -5.63 10.03
CA THR A 171 32.29 -6.66 10.70
C THR A 171 33.79 -6.39 10.64
N GLU A 172 34.22 -5.41 9.86
CA GLU A 172 35.66 -5.03 9.76
C GLU A 172 36.09 -3.90 10.70
N HIS A 173 35.17 -3.37 11.54
CA HIS A 173 35.44 -2.25 12.46
C HIS A 173 35.24 -2.62 13.95
N ASN A 174 35.47 -3.87 14.34
CA ASN A 174 35.62 -4.28 15.75
C ASN A 174 36.94 -5.02 15.98
#